data_ec838f9df66181143dbcfd56657a69f1
#
_entry.id   ec838f9df66181143dbcfd56657a69f1
#
_cell.length_a   1.000
_cell.length_b   1.000
_cell.length_c   1.000
_cell.angle_alpha   90.00
_cell.angle_beta   90.00
_cell.angle_gamma   90.00
#
_symmetry.space_group_name_H-M   'P 1'
#
loop_
_entity.id
_entity.type
_entity.pdbx_description
1 polymer ?
#
loop_
_entity_poly.entity_id
_entity_poly.type
_entity_poly.pdbx_seq_one_letter_code
_entity_poly.pdbx_strand_id
1 'polypeptide(L)'
;QERKAEAIAKIEAEKNAIHVSELAAEYYTRQIETSYKHPELFRSSLQKNIVALIGKMKVEDVRPRHIDSVLQDVLERGSPTVANDVLRMLKRLFDYAVVRGMIEVNPAISFGSKDAGGKEQGRKRALSRDELIMFFKALRRGRGISRENELTFKIILALGVRKMELCAAEWSEFDLDNEVWHLQDR
;
A
#
# COMPACT_ATOMS: atom_id res chain seq x y z
N GLN A 1 -13.13 -37.35 34.52
CA GLN A 1 -14.11 -36.36 34.04
C GLN A 1 -13.40 -35.04 33.65
N GLU A 2 -12.41 -34.55 34.41
CA GLU A 2 -11.64 -33.33 34.12
C GLU A 2 -10.93 -33.36 32.74
N ARG A 3 -10.23 -34.48 32.43
CA ARG A 3 -9.55 -34.62 31.12
C ARG A 3 -10.49 -34.58 29.91
N LYS A 4 -11.75 -35.03 30.07
CA LYS A 4 -12.76 -34.91 29.00
C LYS A 4 -13.29 -33.49 28.86
N ALA A 5 -13.48 -32.78 29.98
CA ALA A 5 -13.89 -31.38 29.98
C ALA A 5 -12.81 -30.47 29.34
N GLU A 6 -11.53 -30.67 29.66
CA GLU A 6 -10.40 -29.97 29.05
C GLU A 6 -10.29 -30.27 27.56
N ALA A 7 -10.51 -31.52 27.13
CA ALA A 7 -10.47 -31.86 25.70
C ALA A 7 -11.63 -31.21 24.90
N ILE A 8 -12.82 -31.16 25.50
CA ILE A 8 -13.99 -30.50 24.90
C ILE A 8 -13.76 -29.00 24.84
N ALA A 9 -13.29 -28.35 25.89
CA ALA A 9 -12.96 -26.91 25.91
C ALA A 9 -11.88 -26.56 24.88
N LYS A 10 -10.89 -27.44 24.68
CA LYS A 10 -9.84 -27.27 23.69
C LYS A 10 -10.37 -27.38 22.27
N ILE A 11 -11.30 -28.29 21.99
CA ILE A 11 -11.97 -28.44 20.70
C ILE A 11 -12.88 -27.25 20.40
N GLU A 12 -13.57 -26.72 21.42
CA GLU A 12 -14.42 -25.52 21.28
C GLU A 12 -13.58 -24.25 21.06
N ALA A 13 -12.47 -24.12 21.79
CA ALA A 13 -11.50 -23.05 21.58
C ALA A 13 -10.84 -23.10 20.16
N GLU A 14 -10.55 -24.31 19.67
CA GLU A 14 -10.06 -24.52 18.31
C GLU A 14 -11.10 -24.14 17.24
N LYS A 15 -12.38 -24.43 17.46
CA LYS A 15 -13.47 -24.07 16.55
C LYS A 15 -13.76 -22.57 16.51
N ASN A 16 -13.51 -21.86 17.59
CA ASN A 16 -13.77 -20.42 17.72
C ASN A 16 -12.53 -19.56 17.43
N ALA A 17 -11.39 -20.17 17.13
CA ALA A 17 -10.16 -19.46 16.87
C ALA A 17 -10.21 -18.77 15.51
N ILE A 18 -10.09 -17.45 15.50
CA ILE A 18 -10.07 -16.62 14.30
C ILE A 18 -8.69 -16.73 13.64
N HIS A 19 -8.66 -17.00 12.33
CA HIS A 19 -7.42 -17.04 11.56
C HIS A 19 -7.06 -15.66 11.01
N VAL A 20 -5.78 -15.43 10.71
CA VAL A 20 -5.31 -14.17 10.13
C VAL A 20 -5.99 -13.86 8.80
N SER A 21 -6.34 -14.86 8.00
CA SER A 21 -7.11 -14.68 6.77
C SER A 21 -8.51 -14.12 7.01
N GLU A 22 -9.19 -14.55 8.07
CA GLU A 22 -10.52 -14.06 8.47
C GLU A 22 -10.43 -12.65 9.03
N LEU A 23 -9.45 -12.39 9.91
CA LEU A 23 -9.14 -11.06 10.41
C LEU A 23 -8.86 -10.08 9.24
N ALA A 24 -8.06 -10.50 8.26
CA ALA A 24 -7.72 -9.69 7.10
C ALA A 24 -8.95 -9.35 6.25
N ALA A 25 -9.86 -10.32 6.06
CA ALA A 25 -11.10 -10.12 5.34
C ALA A 25 -12.04 -9.16 6.07
N GLU A 26 -12.22 -9.34 7.38
CA GLU A 26 -13.03 -8.44 8.21
C GLU A 26 -12.46 -7.03 8.22
N TYR A 27 -11.15 -6.87 8.42
CA TYR A 27 -10.46 -5.59 8.41
C TYR A 27 -10.63 -4.88 7.06
N TYR A 28 -10.45 -5.62 5.95
CA TYR A 28 -10.64 -5.07 4.62
C TYR A 28 -12.05 -4.51 4.45
N THR A 29 -13.08 -5.32 4.72
CA THR A 29 -14.48 -4.90 4.52
C THR A 29 -14.86 -3.73 5.41
N ARG A 30 -14.42 -3.71 6.67
CA ARG A 30 -14.85 -2.70 7.64
C ARG A 30 -14.06 -1.40 7.61
N GLN A 31 -12.77 -1.45 7.21
CA GLN A 31 -11.88 -0.29 7.35
C GLN A 31 -11.32 0.22 6.03
N ILE A 32 -11.21 -0.65 5.00
CA ILE A 32 -10.52 -0.30 3.77
C ILE A 32 -11.50 -0.05 2.63
N GLU A 33 -12.44 -0.95 2.41
CA GLU A 33 -13.32 -0.97 1.24
C GLU A 33 -14.11 0.33 1.05
N THR A 34 -14.55 0.95 2.14
CA THR A 34 -15.34 2.19 2.12
C THR A 34 -14.51 3.46 2.28
N SER A 35 -13.24 3.33 2.74
CA SER A 35 -12.41 4.49 3.15
C SER A 35 -11.32 4.83 2.14
N TYR A 36 -10.99 3.92 1.24
CA TYR A 36 -9.89 4.09 0.30
C TYR A 36 -10.39 4.29 -1.13
N LYS A 37 -9.73 5.15 -1.88
CA LYS A 37 -10.04 5.41 -3.30
C LYS A 37 -9.77 4.19 -4.19
N HIS A 38 -8.77 3.37 -3.83
CA HIS A 38 -8.35 2.16 -4.55
C HIS A 38 -8.17 0.98 -3.59
N PRO A 39 -9.27 0.48 -2.99
CA PRO A 39 -9.20 -0.57 -1.98
C PRO A 39 -8.67 -1.91 -2.53
N GLU A 40 -8.86 -2.16 -3.84
CA GLU A 40 -8.38 -3.37 -4.52
C GLU A 40 -6.85 -3.51 -4.49
N LEU A 41 -6.10 -2.41 -4.53
CA LEU A 41 -4.64 -2.42 -4.43
C LEU A 41 -4.19 -2.86 -3.03
N PHE A 42 -4.88 -2.35 -2.00
CA PHE A 42 -4.63 -2.75 -0.63
C PHE A 42 -4.94 -4.25 -0.44
N ARG A 43 -6.09 -4.72 -0.94
CA ARG A 43 -6.49 -6.12 -0.88
C ARG A 43 -5.47 -7.03 -1.55
N SER A 44 -5.01 -6.68 -2.74
CA SER A 44 -3.99 -7.44 -3.47
C SER A 44 -2.68 -7.55 -2.67
N SER A 45 -2.21 -6.45 -2.09
CA SER A 45 -1.00 -6.43 -1.26
C SER A 45 -1.18 -7.25 0.02
N LEU A 46 -2.32 -7.12 0.70
CA LEU A 46 -2.66 -7.88 1.91
C LEU A 46 -2.66 -9.40 1.64
N GLN A 47 -3.31 -9.82 0.56
CA GLN A 47 -3.38 -11.23 0.17
C GLN A 47 -2.01 -11.79 -0.20
N LYS A 48 -1.25 -11.08 -1.05
CA LYS A 48 0.03 -11.54 -1.56
C LYS A 48 1.12 -11.60 -0.48
N ASN A 49 1.17 -10.60 0.39
CA ASN A 49 2.32 -10.44 1.29
C ASN A 49 2.05 -10.94 2.71
N ILE A 50 0.81 -10.93 3.18
CA ILE A 50 0.48 -11.30 4.56
C ILE A 50 -0.30 -12.61 4.61
N VAL A 51 -1.46 -12.67 3.94
CA VAL A 51 -2.34 -13.84 4.01
C VAL A 51 -1.68 -15.08 3.41
N ALA A 52 -0.92 -14.94 2.33
CA ALA A 52 -0.20 -16.06 1.72
C ALA A 52 0.78 -16.75 2.68
N LEU A 53 1.39 -16.00 3.61
CA LEU A 53 2.42 -16.50 4.52
C LEU A 53 1.86 -16.93 5.87
N ILE A 54 1.02 -16.10 6.49
CA ILE A 54 0.53 -16.33 7.86
C ILE A 54 -0.99 -16.47 7.95
N GLY A 55 -1.72 -16.46 6.81
CA GLY A 55 -3.18 -16.46 6.78
C GLY A 55 -3.84 -17.66 7.47
N LYS A 56 -3.17 -18.83 7.49
CA LYS A 56 -3.64 -20.05 8.15
C LYS A 56 -3.36 -20.09 9.65
N MET A 57 -2.60 -19.12 10.18
CA MET A 57 -2.30 -19.06 11.60
C MET A 57 -3.47 -18.46 12.36
N LYS A 58 -3.69 -18.92 13.59
CA LYS A 58 -4.60 -18.25 14.52
C LYS A 58 -4.03 -16.90 14.89
N VAL A 59 -4.89 -15.88 15.01
CA VAL A 59 -4.48 -14.50 15.35
C VAL A 59 -3.71 -14.46 16.68
N GLU A 60 -4.18 -15.24 17.66
CA GLU A 60 -3.57 -15.35 18.99
C GLU A 60 -2.19 -16.02 19.01
N ASP A 61 -1.86 -16.82 17.98
CA ASP A 61 -0.58 -17.53 17.86
C ASP A 61 0.49 -16.75 17.10
N VAL A 62 0.12 -15.60 16.51
CA VAL A 62 1.09 -14.77 15.80
C VAL A 62 2.04 -14.12 16.80
N ARG A 63 3.33 -14.31 16.57
CA ARG A 63 4.43 -13.78 17.40
C ARG A 63 5.32 -12.85 16.55
N PRO A 64 6.14 -11.98 17.15
CA PRO A 64 7.06 -11.11 16.43
C PRO A 64 7.92 -11.80 15.38
N ARG A 65 8.37 -13.01 15.63
CA ARG A 65 9.14 -13.83 14.66
C ARG A 65 8.39 -14.08 13.34
N HIS A 66 7.04 -14.18 13.39
CA HIS A 66 6.24 -14.39 12.18
C HIS A 66 6.09 -13.09 11.39
N ILE A 67 6.04 -11.94 12.08
CA ILE A 67 6.10 -10.63 11.46
C ILE A 67 7.44 -10.43 10.75
N ASP A 68 8.54 -10.76 11.43
CA ASP A 68 9.88 -10.72 10.85
C ASP A 68 9.98 -11.58 9.60
N SER A 69 9.50 -12.83 9.65
CA SER A 69 9.49 -13.73 8.49
C SER A 69 8.73 -13.15 7.28
N VAL A 70 7.60 -12.47 7.51
CA VAL A 70 6.84 -11.79 6.45
C VAL A 70 7.66 -10.65 5.84
N LEU A 71 8.35 -9.86 6.66
CA LEU A 71 9.17 -8.74 6.18
C LEU A 71 10.38 -9.23 5.40
N GLN A 72 11.05 -10.29 5.88
CA GLN A 72 12.21 -10.89 5.21
C GLN A 72 11.83 -11.45 3.83
N ASP A 73 10.70 -12.14 3.69
CA ASP A 73 10.21 -12.63 2.38
C ASP A 73 10.04 -11.48 1.38
N VAL A 74 9.53 -10.32 1.80
CA VAL A 74 9.40 -9.15 0.93
C VAL A 74 10.75 -8.54 0.58
N LEU A 75 11.69 -8.50 1.53
CA LEU A 75 13.05 -7.97 1.33
C LEU A 75 13.86 -8.86 0.38
N GLU A 76 13.76 -10.20 0.50
CA GLU A 76 14.41 -11.15 -0.40
C GLU A 76 13.94 -10.99 -1.84
N ARG A 77 12.69 -10.57 -2.05
CA ARG A 77 12.17 -10.20 -3.38
C ARG A 77 12.71 -8.86 -3.92
N GLY A 78 13.62 -8.20 -3.21
CA GLY A 78 14.26 -6.95 -3.62
C GLY A 78 13.34 -5.72 -3.56
N SER A 79 12.33 -5.71 -2.70
CA SER A 79 11.31 -4.66 -2.64
C SER A 79 11.25 -3.94 -1.28
N PRO A 80 12.28 -3.16 -0.88
CA PRO A 80 12.35 -2.54 0.45
C PRO A 80 11.21 -1.54 0.73
N THR A 81 10.77 -0.77 -0.26
CA THR A 81 9.62 0.14 -0.09
C THR A 81 8.35 -0.65 0.19
N VAL A 82 8.14 -1.78 -0.52
CA VAL A 82 6.99 -2.66 -0.26
C VAL A 82 7.06 -3.27 1.14
N ALA A 83 8.27 -3.61 1.64
CA ALA A 83 8.44 -4.11 3.01
C ALA A 83 7.99 -3.07 4.06
N ASN A 84 8.27 -1.77 3.84
CA ASN A 84 7.76 -0.70 4.69
C ASN A 84 6.23 -0.61 4.65
N ASP A 85 5.63 -0.73 3.45
CA ASP A 85 4.17 -0.74 3.30
C ASP A 85 3.53 -1.94 4.00
N VAL A 86 4.11 -3.12 3.84
CA VAL A 86 3.67 -4.36 4.50
C VAL A 86 3.77 -4.22 6.02
N LEU A 87 4.84 -3.63 6.55
CA LEU A 87 4.95 -3.36 7.98
C LEU A 87 3.81 -2.42 8.47
N ARG A 88 3.51 -1.35 7.72
CA ARG A 88 2.38 -0.46 8.03
C ARG A 88 1.04 -1.21 8.02
N MET A 89 0.84 -2.11 7.06
CA MET A 89 -0.37 -2.96 6.99
C MET A 89 -0.46 -3.91 8.18
N LEU A 90 0.62 -4.60 8.53
CA LEU A 90 0.69 -5.52 9.67
C LEU A 90 0.35 -4.80 10.98
N LYS A 91 0.95 -3.62 11.21
CA LYS A 91 0.65 -2.82 12.40
C LYS A 91 -0.84 -2.50 12.49
N ARG A 92 -1.43 -1.96 11.43
CA ARG A 92 -2.86 -1.60 11.41
C ARG A 92 -3.78 -2.81 11.55
N LEU A 93 -3.44 -3.93 10.91
CA LEU A 93 -4.22 -5.17 10.99
C LEU A 93 -4.25 -5.72 12.42
N PHE A 94 -3.09 -5.78 13.08
CA PHE A 94 -3.01 -6.29 14.45
C PHE A 94 -3.44 -5.25 15.51
N ASP A 95 -3.34 -3.95 15.25
CA ASP A 95 -4.00 -2.92 16.08
C ASP A 95 -5.52 -3.10 16.05
N TYR A 96 -6.08 -3.38 14.87
CA TYR A 96 -7.51 -3.70 14.75
C TYR A 96 -7.88 -4.94 15.56
N ALA A 97 -7.06 -5.99 15.55
CA ALA A 97 -7.27 -7.19 16.35
C ALA A 97 -7.24 -6.89 17.87
N VAL A 98 -6.33 -6.01 18.33
CA VAL A 98 -6.28 -5.55 19.73
C VAL A 98 -7.56 -4.78 20.09
N VAL A 99 -7.99 -3.83 19.26
CA VAL A 99 -9.23 -3.05 19.50
C VAL A 99 -10.47 -3.96 19.57
N ARG A 100 -10.45 -5.08 18.84
CA ARG A 100 -11.53 -6.08 18.85
C ARG A 100 -11.42 -7.08 20.00
N GLY A 101 -10.38 -6.98 20.83
CA GLY A 101 -10.15 -7.91 21.94
C GLY A 101 -9.75 -9.32 21.53
N MET A 102 -9.29 -9.51 20.29
CA MET A 102 -8.83 -10.81 19.80
C MET A 102 -7.44 -11.17 20.34
N ILE A 103 -6.62 -10.18 20.59
CA ILE A 103 -5.29 -10.27 21.20
C ILE A 103 -5.05 -9.09 22.14
N GLU A 104 -4.18 -9.26 23.11
CA GLU A 104 -3.84 -8.19 24.07
C GLU A 104 -2.78 -7.23 23.54
N VAL A 105 -1.84 -7.73 22.76
CA VAL A 105 -0.67 -6.96 22.28
C VAL A 105 -0.46 -7.17 20.79
N ASN A 106 -0.22 -6.09 20.07
CA ASN A 106 0.11 -6.14 18.65
C ASN A 106 1.53 -6.71 18.44
N PRO A 107 1.68 -7.88 17.76
CA PRO A 107 3.00 -8.50 17.55
C PRO A 107 3.94 -7.71 16.64
N ALA A 108 3.41 -6.72 15.88
CA ALA A 108 4.18 -5.87 15.00
C ALA A 108 4.62 -4.53 15.63
N ILE A 109 4.22 -4.26 16.89
CA ILE A 109 4.40 -2.94 17.51
C ILE A 109 5.85 -2.51 17.59
N SER A 110 6.77 -3.43 17.93
CA SER A 110 8.19 -3.18 18.15
C SER A 110 9.00 -2.94 16.86
N PHE A 111 8.45 -3.32 15.71
CA PHE A 111 9.15 -3.17 14.43
C PHE A 111 9.14 -1.73 13.96
N GLY A 112 10.26 -1.26 13.43
CA GLY A 112 10.40 0.04 12.79
C GLY A 112 10.80 -0.09 11.31
N SER A 113 10.94 1.03 10.61
CA SER A 113 11.38 1.02 9.21
C SER A 113 12.76 0.36 9.02
N LYS A 114 13.64 0.44 10.01
CA LYS A 114 14.96 -0.21 9.98
C LYS A 114 14.88 -1.74 9.96
N ASP A 115 13.80 -2.31 10.47
CA ASP A 115 13.56 -3.76 10.53
C ASP A 115 12.84 -4.25 9.26
N ALA A 116 12.43 -3.33 8.38
CA ALA A 116 11.81 -3.57 7.08
C ALA A 116 12.69 -3.00 5.96
N GLY A 117 12.18 -2.08 5.14
CA GLY A 117 12.89 -1.53 3.99
C GLY A 117 13.88 -0.40 4.29
N GLY A 118 14.03 -0.01 5.55
CA GLY A 118 14.87 1.11 5.95
C GLY A 118 14.24 2.47 5.63
N LYS A 119 15.07 3.51 5.68
CA LYS A 119 14.62 4.87 5.36
C LYS A 119 14.38 5.02 3.86
N GLU A 120 13.16 5.37 3.50
CA GLU A 120 12.84 5.67 2.11
C GLU A 120 13.59 6.93 1.65
N GLN A 121 14.28 6.81 0.54
CA GLN A 121 14.96 7.94 -0.08
C GLN A 121 14.22 8.37 -1.34
N GLY A 122 13.87 9.64 -1.40
CA GLY A 122 13.33 10.24 -2.62
C GLY A 122 14.35 10.12 -3.78
N ARG A 123 13.85 10.07 -5.00
CA ARG A 123 14.72 10.11 -6.19
C ARG A 123 15.47 11.44 -6.22
N LYS A 124 16.80 11.38 -6.22
CA LYS A 124 17.67 12.56 -6.27
C LYS A 124 17.97 13.02 -7.71
N ARG A 125 17.67 12.15 -8.70
CA ARG A 125 17.96 12.43 -10.09
C ARG A 125 16.84 13.28 -10.71
N ALA A 126 17.20 14.42 -11.26
CA ALA A 126 16.40 15.20 -12.18
C ALA A 126 17.02 15.15 -13.59
N LEU A 127 16.23 15.37 -14.61
CA LEU A 127 16.73 15.48 -15.97
C LEU A 127 17.56 16.76 -16.13
N SER A 128 18.73 16.65 -16.72
CA SER A 128 19.52 17.82 -17.12
C SER A 128 18.86 18.55 -18.28
N ARG A 129 19.33 19.79 -18.56
CA ARG A 129 18.86 20.55 -19.71
C ARG A 129 19.03 19.80 -21.04
N ASP A 130 20.16 19.15 -21.22
CA ASP A 130 20.46 18.41 -22.45
C ASP A 130 19.57 17.17 -22.58
N GLU A 131 19.32 16.47 -21.48
CA GLU A 131 18.39 15.33 -21.45
C GLU A 131 16.95 15.80 -21.78
N LEU A 132 16.51 16.95 -21.29
CA LEU A 132 15.21 17.54 -21.65
C LEU A 132 15.14 17.88 -23.13
N ILE A 133 16.19 18.46 -23.69
CA ILE A 133 16.26 18.74 -25.13
C ILE A 133 16.18 17.45 -25.95
N MET A 134 16.92 16.43 -25.56
CA MET A 134 16.86 15.12 -26.21
C MET A 134 15.47 14.47 -26.08
N PHE A 135 14.87 14.54 -24.91
CA PHE A 135 13.53 14.05 -24.65
C PHE A 135 12.49 14.71 -25.58
N PHE A 136 12.47 16.04 -25.69
CA PHE A 136 11.56 16.73 -26.58
C PHE A 136 11.83 16.46 -28.07
N LYS A 137 13.09 16.28 -28.47
CA LYS A 137 13.43 15.85 -29.83
C LYS A 137 12.90 14.45 -30.13
N ALA A 138 13.00 13.53 -29.14
CA ALA A 138 12.50 12.17 -29.26
C ALA A 138 10.96 12.14 -29.34
N LEU A 139 10.26 12.93 -28.54
CA LEU A 139 8.79 13.07 -28.60
C LEU A 139 8.30 13.49 -29.99
N ARG A 140 8.99 14.43 -30.64
CA ARG A 140 8.62 14.90 -31.97
C ARG A 140 8.92 13.89 -33.10
N ARG A 141 9.91 13.05 -32.92
CA ARG A 141 10.40 12.10 -33.96
C ARG A 141 9.87 10.67 -33.71
N GLY A 142 9.36 10.39 -32.52
CA GLY A 142 8.94 9.06 -32.12
C GLY A 142 7.72 8.58 -32.89
N ARG A 143 7.84 7.45 -33.59
CA ARG A 143 6.68 6.78 -34.19
C ARG A 143 5.81 6.21 -33.06
N GLY A 144 4.49 6.52 -33.07
CA GLY A 144 3.54 6.03 -32.08
C GLY A 144 3.31 6.95 -30.87
N ILE A 145 3.93 8.14 -30.84
CA ILE A 145 3.60 9.15 -29.84
C ILE A 145 2.56 10.09 -30.44
N SER A 146 1.38 10.17 -29.84
CA SER A 146 0.33 11.08 -30.28
C SER A 146 0.65 12.54 -29.95
N ARG A 147 0.00 13.46 -30.65
CA ARG A 147 0.14 14.89 -30.38
C ARG A 147 -0.31 15.25 -28.96
N GLU A 148 -1.35 14.59 -28.46
CA GLU A 148 -1.88 14.78 -27.11
C GLU A 148 -0.83 14.40 -26.07
N ASN A 149 -0.13 13.28 -26.28
CA ASN A 149 0.95 12.84 -25.37
C ASN A 149 2.11 13.85 -25.37
N GLU A 150 2.50 14.38 -26.54
CA GLU A 150 3.53 15.41 -26.62
C GLU A 150 3.12 16.67 -25.83
N LEU A 151 1.88 17.14 -26.01
CA LEU A 151 1.35 18.31 -25.29
C LEU A 151 1.25 18.04 -23.79
N THR A 152 0.77 16.86 -23.39
CA THR A 152 0.69 16.44 -21.99
C THR A 152 2.05 16.56 -21.29
N PHE A 153 3.11 16.03 -21.89
CA PHE A 153 4.46 16.14 -21.30
C PHE A 153 4.94 17.60 -21.23
N LYS A 154 4.63 18.41 -22.23
CA LYS A 154 4.99 19.84 -22.20
C LYS A 154 4.30 20.59 -21.07
N ILE A 155 3.01 20.36 -20.89
CA ILE A 155 2.23 21.02 -19.82
C ILE A 155 2.71 20.56 -18.44
N ILE A 156 2.90 19.25 -18.23
CA ILE A 156 3.41 18.72 -16.95
C ILE A 156 4.77 19.34 -16.60
N LEU A 157 5.68 19.45 -17.57
CA LEU A 157 7.00 20.02 -17.33
C LEU A 157 6.97 21.54 -17.16
N ALA A 158 6.08 22.25 -17.84
CA ALA A 158 5.96 23.69 -17.72
C ALA A 158 5.31 24.13 -16.41
N LEU A 159 4.27 23.41 -15.98
CA LEU A 159 3.47 23.80 -14.84
C LEU A 159 3.78 23.01 -13.55
N GLY A 160 4.51 21.89 -13.65
CA GLY A 160 4.82 21.04 -12.49
C GLY A 160 3.62 20.32 -11.87
N VAL A 161 2.51 20.22 -12.60
CA VAL A 161 1.27 19.58 -12.14
C VAL A 161 1.40 18.05 -12.15
N ARG A 162 0.59 17.39 -11.30
CA ARG A 162 0.53 15.92 -11.30
C ARG A 162 -0.20 15.41 -12.53
N LYS A 163 0.22 14.24 -13.02
CA LYS A 163 -0.40 13.60 -14.19
C LYS A 163 -1.93 13.58 -14.13
N MET A 164 -2.50 13.18 -12.98
CA MET A 164 -3.95 13.07 -12.84
C MET A 164 -4.66 14.41 -12.76
N GLU A 165 -4.02 15.44 -12.24
CA GLU A 165 -4.55 16.80 -12.25
C GLU A 165 -4.75 17.27 -13.71
N LEU A 166 -3.77 17.03 -14.59
CA LEU A 166 -3.89 17.36 -16.01
C LEU A 166 -4.90 16.46 -16.75
N CYS A 167 -4.83 15.13 -16.54
CA CYS A 167 -5.69 14.20 -17.30
C CYS A 167 -7.18 14.33 -16.94
N ALA A 168 -7.50 14.84 -15.76
CA ALA A 168 -8.86 15.03 -15.29
C ALA A 168 -9.28 16.52 -15.30
N ALA A 169 -8.46 17.41 -15.87
CA ALA A 169 -8.76 18.84 -15.94
C ALA A 169 -9.96 19.11 -16.85
N GLU A 170 -10.82 20.02 -16.41
CA GLU A 170 -11.95 20.53 -17.17
C GLU A 170 -11.65 21.96 -17.65
N TRP A 171 -12.22 22.34 -18.80
CA TRP A 171 -12.03 23.69 -19.35
C TRP A 171 -12.51 24.80 -18.41
N SER A 172 -13.48 24.53 -17.57
CA SER A 172 -13.98 25.42 -16.52
C SER A 172 -12.96 25.81 -15.46
N GLU A 173 -11.85 25.04 -15.34
CA GLU A 173 -10.77 25.33 -14.40
C GLU A 173 -9.76 26.35 -14.93
N PHE A 174 -9.81 26.67 -16.24
CA PHE A 174 -8.86 27.55 -16.88
C PHE A 174 -9.44 28.95 -17.09
N ASP A 175 -8.88 29.93 -16.40
CA ASP A 175 -9.08 31.34 -16.67
C ASP A 175 -7.96 31.83 -17.61
N LEU A 176 -8.24 31.76 -18.92
CA LEU A 176 -7.25 32.09 -19.94
C LEU A 176 -6.98 33.57 -20.01
N ASP A 177 -7.94 34.42 -19.62
CA ASP A 177 -7.81 35.90 -19.65
C ASP A 177 -6.84 36.38 -18.56
N ASN A 178 -6.85 35.67 -17.39
CA ASN A 178 -5.95 35.99 -16.29
C ASN A 178 -4.76 35.01 -16.20
N GLU A 179 -4.60 34.09 -17.14
CA GLU A 179 -3.50 33.11 -17.23
C GLU A 179 -3.43 32.20 -15.99
N VAL A 180 -4.60 31.85 -15.38
CA VAL A 180 -4.71 31.07 -14.15
C VAL A 180 -5.36 29.71 -14.43
N TRP A 181 -4.80 28.66 -13.85
CA TRP A 181 -5.44 27.37 -13.76
C TRP A 181 -5.80 27.07 -12.29
N HIS A 182 -7.09 26.95 -11.99
CA HIS A 182 -7.64 26.62 -10.69
C HIS A 182 -7.67 25.11 -10.48
N LEU A 183 -6.64 24.56 -9.82
CA LEU A 183 -6.58 23.14 -9.50
C LEU A 183 -7.63 22.80 -8.47
N GLN A 184 -8.46 21.79 -8.76
CA GLN A 184 -9.45 21.27 -7.83
C GLN A 184 -8.88 20.10 -7.01
N ASP A 185 -9.27 20.00 -5.74
CA ASP A 185 -8.95 18.83 -4.90
C ASP A 185 -9.72 17.61 -5.43
N ARG A 186 -8.96 16.60 -5.93
CA ARG A 186 -9.50 15.37 -6.55
C ARG A 186 -8.95 14.10 -5.95
#